data_dd72e7cd9afafb4c50b81dfe1570514e
#
_entry.id   dd72e7cd9afafb4c50b81dfe1570514e
#
_cell.length_a   1.000
_cell.length_b   1.000
_cell.length_c   1.000
_cell.angle_alpha   90.00
_cell.angle_beta   90.00
_cell.angle_gamma   90.00
#
_symmetry.space_group_name_H-M   'P 1'
#
loop_
_entity.id
_entity.type
_entity.pdbx_description
1 polymer ?
#
loop_
_entity_poly.entity_id
_entity_poly.type
_entity_poly.pdbx_seq_one_letter_code
_entity_poly.pdbx_strand_id
1 'polypeptide(L)'
;MDLVDQYMEIIVKQTIIIKQCSFISLQFNKFTSIGISILAGALTDNDTLETLNLGNNYISDSGVYFLATILAVNNHTLKTLVLQKNRITDRGAKYLARMLETNQTLVWLYLGENEISDEGVRILTQTIENQNHTLELLVFSGNKLVSDLSIDYLLQMIEHNQSLKKLWLDDCSLSETGKQRLAKIPESKKDFYIRV
;
A
#
# COMPACT_ATOMS: atom_id res chain seq x y z
N MET A 1 21.53 11.97 -9.44
CA MET A 1 22.21 11.56 -8.18
C MET A 1 21.14 10.95 -7.31
N ASP A 2 21.30 9.66 -6.95
CA ASP A 2 20.30 8.99 -6.15
C ASP A 2 20.45 9.41 -4.68
N LEU A 3 19.35 9.77 -4.04
CA LEU A 3 19.33 10.08 -2.62
C LEU A 3 19.42 8.79 -1.79
N VAL A 4 20.10 8.88 -0.67
CA VAL A 4 20.31 7.80 0.30
C VAL A 4 19.93 8.27 1.70
N ASP A 5 19.86 7.35 2.65
CA ASP A 5 19.34 7.58 4.02
C ASP A 5 19.96 8.79 4.73
N GLN A 6 21.25 9.10 4.50
CA GLN A 6 21.92 10.25 5.13
C GLN A 6 21.27 11.61 4.82
N TYR A 7 20.47 11.70 3.75
CA TYR A 7 19.76 12.94 3.39
C TYR A 7 18.37 13.03 4.01
N MET A 8 17.86 11.95 4.64
CA MET A 8 16.46 11.91 5.08
C MET A 8 16.14 12.96 6.13
N GLU A 9 17.04 13.24 7.09
CA GLU A 9 16.82 14.30 8.08
C GLU A 9 16.66 15.67 7.43
N ILE A 10 17.49 15.98 6.41
CA ILE A 10 17.40 17.24 5.68
C ILE A 10 16.09 17.31 4.88
N ILE A 11 15.70 16.22 4.22
CA ILE A 11 14.46 16.13 3.45
C ILE A 11 13.27 16.37 4.37
N VAL A 12 13.18 15.66 5.48
CA VAL A 12 12.11 15.78 6.49
C VAL A 12 12.03 17.23 6.98
N LYS A 13 13.16 17.82 7.39
CA LYS A 13 13.21 19.20 7.85
C LYS A 13 12.68 20.18 6.80
N GLN A 14 13.09 20.03 5.55
CA GLN A 14 12.72 20.98 4.50
C GLN A 14 11.28 20.78 4.00
N THR A 15 10.81 19.55 3.88
CA THR A 15 9.53 19.26 3.24
C THR A 15 8.37 19.17 4.24
N ILE A 16 8.58 18.50 5.36
CA ILE A 16 7.53 18.26 6.36
C ILE A 16 7.47 19.41 7.37
N ILE A 17 8.60 19.73 7.99
CA ILE A 17 8.63 20.68 9.11
C ILE A 17 8.51 22.14 8.63
N ILE A 18 9.32 22.54 7.63
CA ILE A 18 9.39 23.94 7.19
C ILE A 18 8.31 24.28 6.16
N LYS A 19 8.20 23.47 5.09
CA LYS A 19 7.30 23.76 3.96
C LYS A 19 5.89 23.20 4.13
N GLN A 20 5.68 22.28 5.05
CA GLN A 20 4.39 21.61 5.26
C GLN A 20 3.75 21.11 3.95
N CYS A 21 4.52 20.36 3.16
CA CYS A 21 4.08 19.87 1.86
C CYS A 21 2.92 18.89 2.03
N SER A 22 1.92 19.00 1.18
CA SER A 22 0.83 18.01 1.08
C SER A 22 1.17 16.82 0.18
N PHE A 23 2.20 16.96 -0.66
CA PHE A 23 2.71 15.93 -1.57
C PHE A 23 4.22 15.85 -1.49
N ILE A 24 4.74 14.63 -1.25
CA ILE A 24 6.18 14.33 -1.29
C ILE A 24 6.41 13.12 -2.18
N SER A 25 7.32 13.26 -3.16
CA SER A 25 7.80 12.15 -3.96
C SER A 25 9.29 11.94 -3.76
N LEU A 26 9.64 10.77 -3.25
CA LEU A 26 11.00 10.27 -3.05
C LEU A 26 11.26 9.00 -3.88
N GLN A 27 10.48 8.80 -4.95
CA GLN A 27 10.62 7.65 -5.83
C GLN A 27 11.96 7.64 -6.58
N PHE A 28 12.39 6.44 -7.02
CA PHE A 28 13.63 6.24 -7.78
C PHE A 28 14.87 6.70 -7.02
N ASN A 29 14.98 6.33 -5.74
CA ASN A 29 16.13 6.62 -4.88
C ASN A 29 16.66 5.31 -4.24
N LYS A 30 17.54 5.46 -3.27
CA LYS A 30 18.17 4.34 -2.55
C LYS A 30 17.87 4.36 -1.05
N PHE A 31 16.67 4.81 -0.68
CA PHE A 31 16.26 4.80 0.72
C PHE A 31 16.01 3.37 1.20
N THR A 32 16.52 3.08 2.39
CA THR A 32 16.30 1.81 3.10
C THR A 32 15.37 2.03 4.30
N SER A 33 15.18 0.98 5.10
CA SER A 33 14.42 1.08 6.34
C SER A 33 14.99 2.12 7.32
N ILE A 34 16.29 2.47 7.24
CA ILE A 34 16.91 3.48 8.12
C ILE A 34 16.35 4.86 7.81
N GLY A 35 16.40 5.29 6.54
CA GLY A 35 15.81 6.58 6.14
C GLY A 35 14.30 6.62 6.39
N ILE A 36 13.61 5.49 6.18
CA ILE A 36 12.17 5.41 6.42
C ILE A 36 11.82 5.51 7.90
N SER A 37 12.66 5.03 8.82
CA SER A 37 12.41 5.21 10.26
C SER A 37 12.43 6.69 10.68
N ILE A 38 13.33 7.49 10.08
CA ILE A 38 13.39 8.94 10.31
C ILE A 38 12.14 9.63 9.74
N LEU A 39 11.78 9.28 8.50
CA LEU A 39 10.58 9.82 7.85
C LEU A 39 9.31 9.48 8.63
N ALA A 40 9.16 8.24 9.07
CA ALA A 40 8.01 7.79 9.85
C ALA A 40 7.87 8.59 11.16
N GLY A 41 8.98 8.83 11.88
CA GLY A 41 8.97 9.69 13.06
C GLY A 41 8.41 11.10 12.79
N ALA A 42 8.75 11.68 11.65
CA ALA A 42 8.25 13.00 11.27
C ALA A 42 6.76 13.01 10.84
N LEU A 43 6.17 11.86 10.55
CA LEU A 43 4.75 11.75 10.23
C LEU A 43 3.85 11.67 11.46
N THR A 44 4.43 11.48 12.66
CA THR A 44 3.66 11.28 13.91
C THR A 44 2.66 12.42 14.17
N ASP A 45 3.11 13.66 14.07
CA ASP A 45 2.27 14.84 14.33
C ASP A 45 2.05 15.65 13.05
N ASN A 46 2.31 15.05 11.88
CA ASN A 46 2.12 15.76 10.62
C ASN A 46 0.64 15.75 10.21
N ASP A 47 0.11 16.94 10.01
CA ASP A 47 -1.29 17.21 9.65
C ASP A 47 -1.45 17.81 8.24
N THR A 48 -0.42 17.77 7.41
CA THR A 48 -0.41 18.39 6.08
C THR A 48 -0.16 17.42 4.94
N LEU A 49 0.64 16.36 5.15
CA LEU A 49 1.02 15.44 4.09
C LEU A 49 -0.12 14.47 3.75
N GLU A 50 -0.68 14.61 2.56
CA GLU A 50 -1.75 13.75 2.04
C GLU A 50 -1.22 12.64 1.12
N THR A 51 -0.12 12.87 0.41
CA THR A 51 0.47 11.90 -0.54
C THR A 51 1.95 11.70 -0.31
N LEU A 52 2.33 10.45 -0.08
CA LEU A 52 3.72 10.01 0.05
C LEU A 52 4.06 8.96 -1.02
N ASN A 53 4.94 9.32 -1.93
CA ASN A 53 5.44 8.40 -2.95
C ASN A 53 6.87 7.96 -2.64
N LEU A 54 7.02 6.68 -2.30
CA LEU A 54 8.27 6.01 -1.97
C LEU A 54 8.63 4.89 -2.97
N GLY A 55 8.00 4.84 -4.13
CA GLY A 55 8.20 3.80 -5.14
C GLY A 55 9.66 3.69 -5.60
N ASN A 56 10.10 2.50 -6.01
CA ASN A 56 11.46 2.23 -6.49
C ASN A 56 12.55 2.67 -5.48
N ASN A 57 12.52 2.09 -4.31
CA ASN A 57 13.53 2.22 -3.25
C ASN A 57 13.91 0.83 -2.69
N TYR A 58 14.55 0.77 -1.55
CA TYR A 58 14.97 -0.47 -0.86
C TYR A 58 14.39 -0.56 0.55
N ILE A 59 13.10 -0.21 0.69
CA ILE A 59 12.44 -0.02 1.99
C ILE A 59 12.31 -1.34 2.75
N SER A 60 11.97 -2.43 2.05
CA SER A 60 11.72 -3.76 2.61
C SER A 60 10.62 -3.79 3.68
N ASP A 61 10.36 -4.97 4.25
CA ASP A 61 9.40 -5.15 5.34
C ASP A 61 9.73 -4.33 6.58
N SER A 62 11.02 -4.12 6.84
CA SER A 62 11.46 -3.34 8.00
C SER A 62 11.07 -1.86 7.90
N GLY A 63 11.16 -1.26 6.72
CA GLY A 63 10.70 0.12 6.51
C GLY A 63 9.17 0.21 6.56
N VAL A 64 8.48 -0.78 6.00
CA VAL A 64 7.02 -0.88 6.10
C VAL A 64 6.56 -0.96 7.56
N TYR A 65 7.28 -1.70 8.42
CA TYR A 65 6.98 -1.77 9.85
C TYR A 65 6.97 -0.38 10.51
N PHE A 66 7.97 0.47 10.25
CA PHE A 66 8.02 1.83 10.82
C PHE A 66 6.85 2.69 10.32
N LEU A 67 6.58 2.69 9.02
CA LEU A 67 5.45 3.44 8.46
C LEU A 67 4.11 2.95 9.03
N ALA A 68 3.88 1.65 9.01
CA ALA A 68 2.63 1.06 9.47
C ALA A 68 2.37 1.37 10.96
N THR A 69 3.40 1.36 11.80
CA THR A 69 3.27 1.68 13.23
C THR A 69 2.77 3.10 13.45
N ILE A 70 3.32 4.08 12.74
CA ILE A 70 2.92 5.48 12.88
C ILE A 70 1.56 5.74 12.24
N LEU A 71 1.32 5.21 11.04
CA LEU A 71 0.06 5.41 10.32
C LEU A 71 -1.13 4.74 11.02
N ALA A 72 -0.91 3.70 11.82
CA ALA A 72 -1.97 3.03 12.57
C ALA A 72 -2.61 3.92 13.65
N VAL A 73 -1.86 4.83 14.26
CA VAL A 73 -2.27 5.51 15.50
C VAL A 73 -2.13 7.03 15.42
N ASN A 74 -1.07 7.52 14.80
CA ASN A 74 -0.61 8.90 14.99
C ASN A 74 -0.69 9.77 13.73
N ASN A 75 -1.22 9.26 12.62
CA ASN A 75 -1.36 10.05 11.40
C ASN A 75 -2.77 9.91 10.83
N HIS A 76 -3.44 11.05 10.69
CA HIS A 76 -4.82 11.15 10.20
C HIS A 76 -4.95 12.01 8.95
N THR A 77 -3.87 12.17 8.17
CA THR A 77 -3.85 13.03 6.98
C THR A 77 -3.44 12.30 5.72
N LEU A 78 -2.60 11.26 5.84
CA LEU A 78 -2.09 10.55 4.67
C LEU A 78 -3.20 9.74 3.98
N LYS A 79 -3.54 10.14 2.76
CA LYS A 79 -4.57 9.52 1.91
C LYS A 79 -3.99 8.56 0.87
N THR A 80 -2.76 8.82 0.42
CA THR A 80 -2.10 8.04 -0.63
C THR A 80 -0.72 7.60 -0.19
N LEU A 81 -0.49 6.28 -0.22
CA LEU A 81 0.81 5.68 0.05
C LEU A 81 1.26 4.83 -1.14
N VAL A 82 2.39 5.19 -1.76
CA VAL A 82 2.98 4.45 -2.88
C VAL A 82 4.25 3.75 -2.41
N LEU A 83 4.21 2.42 -2.42
CA LEU A 83 5.29 1.52 -1.99
C LEU A 83 5.70 0.52 -3.08
N GLN A 84 5.33 0.79 -4.34
CA GLN A 84 5.69 -0.12 -5.43
C GLN A 84 7.21 -0.32 -5.53
N LYS A 85 7.63 -1.54 -5.89
CA LYS A 85 9.04 -1.89 -6.16
C LYS A 85 9.97 -1.58 -4.98
N ASN A 86 9.68 -2.20 -3.84
CA ASN A 86 10.39 -1.98 -2.57
C ASN A 86 10.81 -3.27 -1.85
N ARG A 87 10.73 -4.44 -2.51
CA ARG A 87 11.06 -5.76 -1.93
C ARG A 87 10.20 -6.09 -0.69
N ILE A 88 8.93 -5.72 -0.74
CA ILE A 88 7.96 -6.00 0.31
C ILE A 88 7.44 -7.43 0.11
N THR A 89 7.49 -8.23 1.18
CA THR A 89 6.98 -9.61 1.20
C THR A 89 5.64 -9.70 1.95
N ASP A 90 5.16 -10.91 2.17
CA ASP A 90 3.97 -11.17 3.00
C ASP A 90 4.12 -10.65 4.43
N ARG A 91 5.35 -10.54 4.93
CA ARG A 91 5.61 -9.94 6.24
C ARG A 91 5.29 -8.44 6.25
N GLY A 92 5.69 -7.71 5.20
CA GLY A 92 5.31 -6.31 5.04
C GLY A 92 3.80 -6.15 4.82
N ALA A 93 3.20 -7.02 4.01
CA ALA A 93 1.74 -7.06 3.83
C ALA A 93 1.00 -7.24 5.16
N LYS A 94 1.50 -8.08 6.07
CA LYS A 94 0.95 -8.25 7.42
C LYS A 94 1.05 -6.99 8.28
N TYR A 95 2.12 -6.21 8.17
CA TYR A 95 2.23 -4.93 8.88
C TYR A 95 1.23 -3.91 8.34
N LEU A 96 1.06 -3.85 7.02
CA LEU A 96 0.06 -2.98 6.38
C LEU A 96 -1.37 -3.40 6.75
N ALA A 97 -1.66 -4.69 6.79
CA ALA A 97 -2.97 -5.18 7.23
C ALA A 97 -3.29 -4.70 8.65
N ARG A 98 -2.38 -4.89 9.61
CA ARG A 98 -2.55 -4.40 10.97
C ARG A 98 -2.73 -2.87 11.05
N MET A 99 -2.04 -2.12 10.22
CA MET A 99 -2.24 -0.68 10.10
C MET A 99 -3.66 -0.37 9.61
N LEU A 100 -4.15 -1.06 8.60
CA LEU A 100 -5.48 -0.87 8.03
C LEU A 100 -6.62 -1.24 8.98
N GLU A 101 -6.39 -2.07 10.01
CA GLU A 101 -7.38 -2.37 11.06
C GLU A 101 -7.83 -1.09 11.81
N THR A 102 -6.93 -0.14 12.00
CA THR A 102 -7.19 1.08 12.79
C THR A 102 -7.13 2.36 11.95
N ASN A 103 -6.32 2.38 10.90
CA ASN A 103 -6.23 3.56 10.03
C ASN A 103 -7.47 3.67 9.13
N GLN A 104 -8.25 4.71 9.35
CA GLN A 104 -9.44 5.05 8.56
C GLN A 104 -9.22 6.35 7.76
N THR A 105 -7.99 6.59 7.29
CA THR A 105 -7.60 7.79 6.55
C THR A 105 -7.06 7.46 5.18
N LEU A 106 -6.33 6.34 5.06
CA LEU A 106 -5.72 5.92 3.81
C LEU A 106 -6.79 5.50 2.80
N VAL A 107 -6.72 6.10 1.62
CA VAL A 107 -7.67 5.89 0.51
C VAL A 107 -7.04 5.08 -0.61
N TRP A 108 -5.77 5.31 -0.92
CA TRP A 108 -5.06 4.64 -2.02
C TRP A 108 -3.76 4.01 -1.54
N LEU A 109 -3.63 2.70 -1.79
CA LEU A 109 -2.44 1.90 -1.44
C LEU A 109 -1.87 1.20 -2.67
N TYR A 110 -0.63 1.55 -3.03
CA TYR A 110 0.08 0.97 -4.17
C TYR A 110 1.20 0.04 -3.70
N LEU A 111 1.06 -1.25 -3.96
CA LEU A 111 1.99 -2.33 -3.59
C LEU A 111 2.55 -3.07 -4.82
N GLY A 112 2.42 -2.51 -6.00
CA GLY A 112 2.86 -3.16 -7.24
C GLY A 112 4.36 -3.49 -7.27
N GLU A 113 4.76 -4.47 -8.08
CA GLU A 113 6.15 -4.89 -8.29
C GLU A 113 6.92 -5.16 -6.98
N ASN A 114 6.29 -5.84 -6.04
CA ASN A 114 6.88 -6.31 -4.79
C ASN A 114 6.97 -7.86 -4.80
N GLU A 115 7.25 -8.45 -3.65
CA GLU A 115 7.42 -9.89 -3.45
C GLU A 115 6.27 -10.47 -2.62
N ILE A 116 5.07 -9.86 -2.74
CA ILE A 116 3.86 -10.30 -2.05
C ILE A 116 3.33 -11.55 -2.78
N SER A 117 2.99 -12.58 -1.99
CA SER A 117 2.40 -13.82 -2.48
C SER A 117 0.88 -13.90 -2.20
N ASP A 118 0.28 -15.03 -2.52
CA ASP A 118 -1.12 -15.33 -2.21
C ASP A 118 -1.42 -15.21 -0.71
N GLU A 119 -0.46 -15.51 0.16
CA GLU A 119 -0.61 -15.35 1.61
C GLU A 119 -0.70 -13.88 2.02
N GLY A 120 0.12 -13.00 1.44
CA GLY A 120 0.04 -11.57 1.68
C GLY A 120 -1.27 -10.97 1.17
N VAL A 121 -1.75 -11.42 0.00
CA VAL A 121 -3.08 -11.05 -0.53
C VAL A 121 -4.17 -11.49 0.43
N ARG A 122 -4.16 -12.76 0.89
CA ARG A 122 -5.12 -13.31 1.85
C ARG A 122 -5.23 -12.44 3.12
N ILE A 123 -4.09 -12.09 3.71
CA ILE A 123 -4.05 -11.29 4.95
C ILE A 123 -4.63 -9.89 4.71
N LEU A 124 -4.23 -9.21 3.64
CA LEU A 124 -4.72 -7.86 3.32
C LEU A 124 -6.21 -7.85 3.00
N THR A 125 -6.67 -8.80 2.17
CA THR A 125 -8.09 -8.87 1.76
C THR A 125 -9.01 -9.13 2.95
N GLN A 126 -8.63 -10.04 3.85
CA GLN A 126 -9.40 -10.32 5.07
C GLN A 126 -9.53 -9.09 5.98
N THR A 127 -8.47 -8.31 6.12
CA THR A 127 -8.52 -7.07 6.91
C THR A 127 -9.39 -6.01 6.23
N ILE A 128 -9.22 -5.81 4.92
CA ILE A 128 -10.00 -4.83 4.15
C ILE A 128 -11.49 -5.20 4.17
N GLU A 129 -11.82 -6.48 4.00
CA GLU A 129 -13.20 -6.96 4.04
C GLU A 129 -13.90 -6.63 5.36
N ASN A 130 -13.22 -6.88 6.49
CA ASN A 130 -13.88 -6.92 7.80
C ASN A 130 -13.68 -5.67 8.65
N GLN A 131 -12.63 -4.87 8.40
CA GLN A 131 -12.18 -3.85 9.37
C GLN A 131 -11.85 -2.51 8.73
N ASN A 132 -11.57 -2.44 7.41
CA ASN A 132 -11.27 -1.17 6.76
C ASN A 132 -12.40 -0.71 5.84
N HIS A 133 -12.87 0.51 6.08
CA HIS A 133 -14.00 1.10 5.36
C HIS A 133 -13.64 2.41 4.64
N THR A 134 -12.35 2.64 4.35
CA THR A 134 -11.87 3.87 3.72
C THR A 134 -11.03 3.64 2.47
N LEU A 135 -10.38 2.48 2.36
CA LEU A 135 -9.56 2.17 1.19
C LEU A 135 -10.44 2.03 -0.06
N GLU A 136 -10.14 2.83 -1.08
CA GLU A 136 -10.85 2.83 -2.36
C GLU A 136 -10.06 2.19 -3.51
N LEU A 137 -8.72 2.23 -3.44
CA LEU A 137 -7.83 1.64 -4.43
C LEU A 137 -6.76 0.78 -3.78
N LEU A 138 -6.64 -0.45 -4.27
CA LEU A 138 -5.55 -1.37 -3.92
C LEU A 138 -4.85 -1.85 -5.20
N VAL A 139 -3.52 -1.76 -5.25
CA VAL A 139 -2.70 -2.15 -6.40
C VAL A 139 -1.70 -3.22 -6.01
N PHE A 140 -1.83 -4.40 -6.62
CA PHE A 140 -0.88 -5.51 -6.52
C PHE A 140 -0.12 -5.79 -7.82
N SER A 141 -0.37 -5.03 -8.89
CA SER A 141 0.19 -5.26 -10.22
C SER A 141 1.68 -5.59 -10.18
N GLY A 142 2.10 -6.63 -10.91
CA GLY A 142 3.51 -7.03 -10.98
C GLY A 142 4.04 -7.87 -9.80
N ASN A 143 3.21 -8.22 -8.81
CA ASN A 143 3.59 -9.21 -7.79
C ASN A 143 3.50 -10.61 -8.39
N LYS A 144 4.64 -11.14 -8.83
CA LYS A 144 4.71 -12.41 -9.59
C LYS A 144 4.39 -13.66 -8.76
N LEU A 145 4.28 -13.54 -7.44
CA LEU A 145 3.90 -14.62 -6.54
C LEU A 145 2.39 -14.65 -6.23
N VAL A 146 1.63 -13.69 -6.77
CA VAL A 146 0.15 -13.67 -6.70
C VAL A 146 -0.39 -14.53 -7.84
N SER A 147 -1.10 -15.58 -7.50
CA SER A 147 -1.64 -16.59 -8.41
C SER A 147 -3.16 -16.77 -8.26
N ASP A 148 -3.70 -17.75 -8.97
CA ASP A 148 -5.13 -18.11 -8.87
C ASP A 148 -5.57 -18.52 -7.46
N LEU A 149 -4.65 -18.87 -6.56
CA LEU A 149 -4.95 -19.17 -5.17
C LEU A 149 -5.49 -17.96 -4.39
N SER A 150 -5.23 -16.75 -4.87
CA SER A 150 -5.75 -15.52 -4.28
C SER A 150 -7.19 -15.20 -4.66
N ILE A 151 -7.73 -15.81 -5.72
CA ILE A 151 -8.98 -15.36 -6.38
C ILE A 151 -10.17 -15.40 -5.42
N ASP A 152 -10.32 -16.45 -4.64
CA ASP A 152 -11.47 -16.59 -3.73
C ASP A 152 -11.45 -15.50 -2.63
N TYR A 153 -10.28 -15.16 -2.10
CA TYR A 153 -10.12 -14.07 -1.11
C TYR A 153 -10.39 -12.69 -1.74
N LEU A 154 -9.95 -12.47 -2.98
CA LEU A 154 -10.21 -11.23 -3.71
C LEU A 154 -11.70 -11.06 -4.00
N LEU A 155 -12.38 -12.10 -4.48
CA LEU A 155 -13.82 -12.06 -4.76
C LEU A 155 -14.65 -11.86 -3.50
N GLN A 156 -14.30 -12.53 -2.39
CA GLN A 156 -14.98 -12.37 -1.11
C GLN A 156 -14.83 -10.91 -0.59
N MET A 157 -13.64 -10.34 -0.63
CA MET A 157 -13.41 -8.94 -0.29
C MET A 157 -14.23 -7.99 -1.19
N ILE A 158 -14.22 -8.20 -2.51
CA ILE A 158 -14.99 -7.37 -3.44
C ILE A 158 -16.49 -7.44 -3.13
N GLU A 159 -17.01 -8.60 -2.80
CA GLU A 159 -18.43 -8.79 -2.49
C GLU A 159 -18.86 -8.04 -1.22
N HIS A 160 -18.10 -8.14 -0.16
CA HIS A 160 -18.49 -7.66 1.17
C HIS A 160 -18.03 -6.23 1.47
N ASN A 161 -16.83 -5.83 1.05
CA ASN A 161 -16.33 -4.49 1.34
C ASN A 161 -17.01 -3.44 0.47
N GLN A 162 -17.49 -2.35 1.08
CA GLN A 162 -18.25 -1.30 0.41
C GLN A 162 -17.41 -0.07 0.03
N SER A 163 -16.19 0.07 0.57
CA SER A 163 -15.33 1.21 0.30
C SER A 163 -14.43 1.03 -0.92
N LEU A 164 -13.94 -0.19 -1.13
CA LEU A 164 -13.02 -0.48 -2.23
C LEU A 164 -13.76 -0.36 -3.57
N LYS A 165 -13.20 0.43 -4.48
CA LYS A 165 -13.73 0.73 -5.81
C LYS A 165 -12.86 0.21 -6.93
N LYS A 166 -11.55 0.04 -6.67
CA LYS A 166 -10.58 -0.33 -7.70
C LYS A 166 -9.56 -1.34 -7.18
N LEU A 167 -9.29 -2.35 -7.99
CA LEU A 167 -8.27 -3.38 -7.71
C LEU A 167 -7.44 -3.63 -8.97
N TRP A 168 -6.13 -3.48 -8.89
CA TRP A 168 -5.23 -3.73 -10.02
C TRP A 168 -4.33 -4.93 -9.75
N LEU A 169 -4.32 -5.88 -10.69
CA LEU A 169 -3.62 -7.16 -10.63
C LEU A 169 -2.84 -7.45 -11.93
N ASP A 170 -2.65 -6.42 -12.78
CA ASP A 170 -1.89 -6.59 -14.03
C ASP A 170 -0.54 -7.23 -13.74
N ASP A 171 -0.05 -8.06 -14.65
CA ASP A 171 1.25 -8.70 -14.54
C ASP A 171 1.45 -9.57 -13.28
N CYS A 172 0.40 -9.96 -12.58
CA CYS A 172 0.41 -11.06 -11.63
C CYS A 172 0.40 -12.41 -12.36
N SER A 173 0.65 -13.52 -11.64
CA SER A 173 0.67 -14.88 -12.22
C SER A 173 -0.74 -15.52 -12.28
N LEU A 174 -1.74 -14.75 -12.70
CA LEU A 174 -3.10 -15.23 -12.89
C LEU A 174 -3.25 -15.95 -14.23
N SER A 175 -3.93 -17.12 -14.20
CA SER A 175 -4.34 -17.80 -15.43
C SER A 175 -5.46 -17.04 -16.15
N GLU A 176 -5.68 -17.33 -17.43
CA GLU A 176 -6.83 -16.79 -18.17
C GLU A 176 -8.18 -17.18 -17.53
N THR A 177 -8.27 -18.39 -16.97
CA THR A 177 -9.46 -18.82 -16.20
C THR A 177 -9.64 -17.98 -14.94
N GLY A 178 -8.54 -17.70 -14.22
CA GLY A 178 -8.55 -16.85 -13.04
C GLY A 178 -9.01 -15.41 -13.36
N LYS A 179 -8.47 -14.83 -14.41
CA LYS A 179 -8.89 -13.49 -14.89
C LYS A 179 -10.36 -13.45 -15.27
N GLN A 180 -10.86 -14.50 -15.98
CA GLN A 180 -12.27 -14.61 -16.32
C GLN A 180 -13.18 -14.74 -15.08
N ARG A 181 -12.72 -15.40 -14.00
CA ARG A 181 -13.46 -15.45 -12.73
C ARG A 181 -13.55 -14.08 -12.09
N LEU A 182 -12.44 -13.35 -12.02
CA LEU A 182 -12.38 -11.99 -11.47
C LEU A 182 -13.20 -10.99 -12.30
N ALA A 183 -13.29 -11.17 -13.61
CA ALA A 183 -14.10 -10.31 -14.47
C ALA A 183 -15.62 -10.48 -14.27
N LYS A 184 -16.06 -11.57 -13.63
CA LYS A 184 -17.49 -11.83 -13.33
C LYS A 184 -17.88 -11.18 -11.99
N ILE A 185 -17.73 -9.87 -11.91
CA ILE A 185 -18.12 -9.10 -10.72
C ILE A 185 -19.65 -9.12 -10.57
N PRO A 186 -20.20 -9.31 -9.33
CA PRO A 186 -21.64 -9.27 -9.09
C PRO A 186 -22.27 -7.93 -9.54
N GLU A 187 -23.54 -7.98 -9.99
CA GLU A 187 -24.28 -6.75 -10.38
C GLU A 187 -24.34 -5.70 -9.27
N SER A 188 -24.32 -6.13 -8.01
CA SER A 188 -24.24 -5.24 -6.84
C SER A 188 -22.95 -4.39 -6.78
N LYS A 189 -21.93 -4.76 -7.56
CA LYS A 189 -20.60 -4.11 -7.64
C LYS A 189 -20.29 -3.63 -9.06
N LYS A 190 -21.27 -3.34 -9.88
CA LYS A 190 -21.09 -2.92 -11.29
C LYS A 190 -20.21 -1.69 -11.49
N ASP A 191 -20.07 -0.85 -10.46
CA ASP A 191 -19.19 0.32 -10.47
C ASP A 191 -17.76 0.00 -9.97
N PHE A 192 -17.49 -1.27 -9.60
CA PHE A 192 -16.17 -1.71 -9.19
C PHE A 192 -15.29 -1.94 -10.43
N TYR A 193 -14.10 -1.35 -10.41
CA TYR A 193 -13.14 -1.47 -11.50
C TYR A 193 -12.02 -2.42 -11.16
N ILE A 194 -11.87 -3.50 -11.93
CA ILE A 194 -10.75 -4.44 -11.80
C ILE A 194 -9.88 -4.41 -13.06
N ARG A 195 -8.59 -4.48 -12.87
CA ARG A 195 -7.55 -4.62 -13.90
C ARG A 195 -6.77 -5.91 -13.67
N VAL A 196 -6.70 -6.81 -14.67
CA VAL A 196 -6.07 -8.13 -14.59
C VAL A 196 -5.24 -8.44 -15.83
#